data_fb688e5c90615f29eea443775a09587e
#
_entry.id   fb688e5c90615f29eea443775a09587e
#
_cell.length_a   1.000
_cell.length_b   1.000
_cell.length_c   1.000
_cell.angle_alpha   90.00
_cell.angle_beta   90.00
_cell.angle_gamma   90.00
#
_symmetry.space_group_name_H-M   'P 1'
#
loop_
_entity.id
_entity.type
_entity.pdbx_description
1 polymer ?
#
loop_
_entity_poly.entity_id
_entity_poly.type
_entity_poly.pdbx_seq_one_letter_code
_entity_poly.pdbx_strand_id
1 'polypeptide(L)'
;MKTLGMIGGVGPESTIDYYSKIIALYRERKPDGSYPSFLINSINLEKGRAMVEANDWPGLTKYLVEEIEKLVKAGADFGLIAANTPHIVFDEVARESTIPLISIVEATCAAAKARGLKKLGLFGTRYTMQATFFPKVFSKAAIELVAPEPDDQDYIHAKYFDELVLGKFLLETQAGLLAIVDRLKAKIDIDGVILAGTELPLILRDAAHNGIPLLDTTKIHVEAAVTEMLS
;
A
#
# COMPACT_ATOMS: atom_id res chain seq x y z
N MET A 1 -14.68 18.51 9.02
CA MET A 1 -14.33 17.56 7.95
C MET A 1 -12.97 17.93 7.44
N LYS A 2 -12.03 17.00 7.46
CA LYS A 2 -10.62 17.26 7.14
C LYS A 2 -10.34 17.00 5.66
N THR A 3 -9.48 17.82 5.06
CA THR A 3 -9.04 17.70 3.67
C THR A 3 -7.84 16.74 3.58
N LEU A 4 -8.01 15.63 2.86
CA LEU A 4 -6.92 14.70 2.57
C LEU A 4 -6.00 15.28 1.48
N GLY A 5 -4.69 15.21 1.69
CA GLY A 5 -3.66 15.33 0.67
C GLY A 5 -3.06 13.97 0.32
N MET A 6 -3.11 13.56 -0.94
CA MET A 6 -2.59 12.26 -1.38
C MET A 6 -1.40 12.44 -2.34
N ILE A 7 -0.25 11.86 -2.00
CA ILE A 7 0.81 11.62 -2.98
C ILE A 7 0.39 10.44 -3.84
N GLY A 8 0.09 10.71 -5.10
CA GLY A 8 -0.24 9.75 -6.15
C GLY A 8 0.80 9.71 -7.26
N GLY A 9 0.51 9.02 -8.36
CA GLY A 9 1.44 8.84 -9.49
C GLY A 9 2.55 7.81 -9.21
N VAL A 10 2.53 7.19 -8.05
CA VAL A 10 3.49 6.14 -7.64
C VAL A 10 2.84 4.78 -7.91
N GLY A 11 2.62 4.53 -9.19
CA GLY A 11 1.68 3.63 -9.81
C GLY A 11 0.42 4.40 -10.25
N PRO A 12 0.31 4.81 -11.55
CA PRO A 12 -0.86 5.55 -12.04
C PRO A 12 -2.17 4.81 -11.82
N GLU A 13 -2.20 3.51 -12.10
CA GLU A 13 -3.38 2.66 -11.94
C GLU A 13 -3.86 2.60 -10.48
N SER A 14 -2.92 2.52 -9.53
CA SER A 14 -3.24 2.54 -8.11
C SER A 14 -3.82 3.88 -7.66
N THR A 15 -3.36 5.00 -8.25
CA THR A 15 -3.88 6.34 -7.94
C THR A 15 -5.34 6.47 -8.36
N ILE A 16 -5.71 5.92 -9.52
CA ILE A 16 -7.08 5.85 -10.01
C ILE A 16 -7.95 4.98 -9.07
N ASP A 17 -7.41 3.86 -8.63
CA ASP A 17 -8.08 2.95 -7.69
C ASP A 17 -8.33 3.64 -6.33
N TYR A 18 -7.32 4.34 -5.77
CA TYR A 18 -7.49 5.17 -4.58
C TYR A 18 -8.61 6.19 -4.74
N TYR A 19 -8.59 6.96 -5.83
CA TYR A 19 -9.61 7.96 -6.12
C TYR A 19 -11.01 7.34 -6.10
N SER A 20 -11.19 6.25 -6.83
CA SER A 20 -12.47 5.56 -6.95
C SER A 20 -12.96 5.00 -5.62
N LYS A 21 -12.06 4.35 -4.85
CA LYS A 21 -12.37 3.77 -3.55
C LYS A 21 -12.71 4.85 -2.49
N ILE A 22 -11.97 5.97 -2.47
CA ILE A 22 -12.26 7.10 -1.57
C ILE A 22 -13.68 7.63 -1.82
N ILE A 23 -14.02 7.91 -3.09
CA ILE A 23 -15.36 8.40 -3.46
C ILE A 23 -16.44 7.40 -3.05
N ALA A 24 -16.26 6.13 -3.38
CA ALA A 24 -17.25 5.09 -3.08
C ALA A 24 -17.50 4.95 -1.57
N LEU A 25 -16.43 4.81 -0.79
CA LEU A 25 -16.53 4.61 0.66
C LEU A 25 -17.04 5.85 1.39
N TYR A 26 -16.64 7.05 0.94
CA TYR A 26 -17.16 8.29 1.52
C TYR A 26 -18.67 8.38 1.35
N ARG A 27 -19.19 8.11 0.14
CA ARG A 27 -20.63 8.14 -0.14
C ARG A 27 -21.40 7.07 0.62
N GLU A 28 -20.80 5.91 0.85
CA GLU A 28 -21.37 4.84 1.67
C GLU A 28 -21.53 5.30 3.14
N ARG A 29 -20.48 5.92 3.70
CA ARG A 29 -20.48 6.36 5.10
C ARG A 29 -21.24 7.66 5.36
N LYS A 30 -21.43 8.48 4.32
CA LYS A 30 -22.13 9.76 4.36
C LYS A 30 -23.16 9.87 3.25
N PRO A 31 -24.33 9.23 3.40
CA PRO A 31 -25.34 9.11 2.34
C PRO A 31 -26.23 10.36 2.22
N ASP A 32 -25.67 11.56 2.36
CA ASP A 32 -26.34 12.85 2.23
C ASP A 32 -26.25 13.46 0.81
N GLY A 33 -25.69 12.70 -0.13
CA GLY A 33 -25.48 13.12 -1.52
C GLY A 33 -24.20 13.93 -1.74
N SER A 34 -23.43 14.24 -0.68
CA SER A 34 -22.15 14.96 -0.81
C SER A 34 -21.02 14.07 -1.35
N TYR A 35 -19.98 14.71 -1.84
CA TYR A 35 -18.74 14.09 -2.30
C TYR A 35 -17.56 14.60 -1.47
N PRO A 36 -16.52 13.79 -1.27
CA PRO A 36 -15.32 14.24 -0.56
C PRO A 36 -14.57 15.28 -1.38
N SER A 37 -14.02 16.29 -0.70
CA SER A 37 -13.02 17.18 -1.28
C SER A 37 -11.64 16.74 -0.80
N PHE A 38 -10.72 16.45 -1.74
CA PHE A 38 -9.35 16.08 -1.42
C PHE A 38 -8.39 16.43 -2.55
N LEU A 39 -7.11 16.48 -2.23
CA LEU A 39 -6.03 16.90 -3.11
C LEU A 39 -5.21 15.70 -3.56
N ILE A 40 -4.82 15.66 -4.83
CA ILE A 40 -3.91 14.65 -5.36
C ILE A 40 -2.71 15.37 -5.98
N ASN A 41 -1.51 15.09 -5.46
CA ASN A 41 -0.26 15.44 -6.07
C ASN A 41 0.31 14.22 -6.79
N SER A 42 0.12 14.15 -8.10
CA SER A 42 0.66 13.07 -8.93
C SER A 42 2.12 13.32 -9.24
N ILE A 43 3.01 12.54 -8.61
CA ILE A 43 4.46 12.72 -8.72
C ILE A 43 5.10 11.82 -9.79
N ASN A 44 6.36 12.10 -10.13
CA ASN A 44 7.10 11.29 -11.09
C ASN A 44 7.59 9.99 -10.45
N LEU A 45 6.98 8.85 -10.85
CA LEU A 45 7.33 7.51 -10.39
C LEU A 45 8.81 7.19 -10.62
N GLU A 46 9.36 7.50 -11.81
CA GLU A 46 10.73 7.16 -12.17
C GLU A 46 11.77 7.85 -11.28
N LYS A 47 11.47 9.10 -10.86
CA LYS A 47 12.35 9.83 -9.93
C LYS A 47 12.42 9.12 -8.58
N GLY A 48 11.28 8.70 -8.03
CA GLY A 48 11.22 7.94 -6.77
C GLY A 48 11.86 6.55 -6.90
N ARG A 49 11.59 5.85 -8.01
CA ARG A 49 12.17 4.54 -8.30
C ARG A 49 13.68 4.57 -8.38
N ALA A 50 14.27 5.52 -9.07
CA ALA A 50 15.71 5.68 -9.18
C ALA A 50 16.38 5.88 -7.81
N MET A 51 15.76 6.62 -6.88
CA MET A 51 16.25 6.78 -5.52
C MET A 51 16.19 5.48 -4.72
N VAL A 52 15.10 4.71 -4.85
CA VAL A 52 14.97 3.38 -4.22
C VAL A 52 16.02 2.41 -4.75
N GLU A 53 16.23 2.35 -6.05
CA GLU A 53 17.24 1.49 -6.69
C GLU A 53 18.68 1.85 -6.27
N ALA A 54 18.95 3.15 -6.07
CA ALA A 54 20.22 3.65 -5.58
C ALA A 54 20.40 3.53 -4.05
N ASN A 55 19.36 3.09 -3.32
CA ASN A 55 19.28 3.15 -1.85
C ASN A 55 19.53 4.57 -1.31
N ASP A 56 19.15 5.61 -2.06
CA ASP A 56 19.22 7.01 -1.63
C ASP A 56 18.01 7.36 -0.75
N TRP A 57 18.03 6.85 0.49
CA TRP A 57 16.96 7.07 1.46
C TRP A 57 16.82 8.54 1.87
N PRO A 58 17.92 9.30 2.09
CA PRO A 58 17.82 10.74 2.37
C PRO A 58 17.23 11.53 1.20
N GLY A 59 17.61 11.21 -0.04
CA GLY A 59 17.05 11.84 -1.24
C GLY A 59 15.55 11.52 -1.39
N LEU A 60 15.14 10.28 -1.16
CA LEU A 60 13.74 9.87 -1.20
C LEU A 60 12.91 10.57 -0.10
N THR A 61 13.42 10.66 1.13
CA THR A 61 12.78 11.38 2.23
C THR A 61 12.55 12.84 1.84
N LYS A 62 13.60 13.54 1.43
CA LYS A 62 13.53 14.94 1.01
C LYS A 62 12.52 15.14 -0.12
N TYR A 63 12.56 14.27 -1.14
CA TYR A 63 11.63 14.34 -2.27
C TYR A 63 10.18 14.22 -1.82
N LEU A 64 9.87 13.24 -0.95
CA LEU A 64 8.50 13.03 -0.47
C LEU A 64 8.03 14.17 0.43
N VAL A 65 8.89 14.71 1.30
CA VAL A 65 8.57 15.87 2.14
C VAL A 65 8.25 17.09 1.28
N GLU A 66 9.07 17.39 0.25
CA GLU A 66 8.82 18.49 -0.68
C GLU A 66 7.48 18.35 -1.40
N GLU A 67 7.08 17.12 -1.76
CA GLU A 67 5.80 16.83 -2.41
C GLU A 67 4.62 16.92 -1.44
N ILE A 68 4.79 16.56 -0.17
CA ILE A 68 3.79 16.76 0.89
C ILE A 68 3.59 18.25 1.16
N GLU A 69 4.66 19.05 1.21
CA GLU A 69 4.57 20.50 1.43
C GLU A 69 3.72 21.21 0.36
N LYS A 70 3.69 20.70 -0.87
CA LYS A 70 2.79 21.21 -1.91
C LYS A 70 1.31 20.96 -1.56
N LEU A 71 1.01 19.80 -0.99
CA LEU A 71 -0.34 19.46 -0.52
C LEU A 71 -0.75 20.33 0.68
N VAL A 72 0.19 20.56 1.61
CA VAL A 72 -0.02 21.48 2.75
C VAL A 72 -0.35 22.89 2.26
N LYS A 73 0.44 23.43 1.33
CA LYS A 73 0.20 24.76 0.72
C LYS A 73 -1.13 24.85 -0.02
N ALA A 74 -1.62 23.72 -0.53
CA ALA A 74 -2.93 23.64 -1.18
C ALA A 74 -4.09 23.45 -0.19
N GLY A 75 -3.81 23.30 1.12
CA GLY A 75 -4.82 23.22 2.17
C GLY A 75 -5.16 21.82 2.66
N ALA A 76 -4.25 20.85 2.53
CA ALA A 76 -4.41 19.53 3.14
C ALA A 76 -4.23 19.61 4.66
N ASP A 77 -5.16 19.00 5.42
CA ASP A 77 -5.12 18.87 6.87
C ASP A 77 -4.34 17.65 7.34
N PHE A 78 -4.29 16.59 6.52
CA PHE A 78 -3.52 15.38 6.74
C PHE A 78 -3.16 14.76 5.38
N GLY A 79 -2.23 13.80 5.39
CA GLY A 79 -1.75 13.22 4.15
C GLY A 79 -1.58 11.71 4.16
N LEU A 80 -1.40 11.15 2.97
CA LEU A 80 -0.96 9.77 2.75
C LEU A 80 -0.10 9.65 1.49
N ILE A 81 0.68 8.57 1.43
CA ILE A 81 1.45 8.16 0.25
C ILE A 81 0.76 6.93 -0.33
N ALA A 82 0.20 7.04 -1.55
CA ALA A 82 -0.58 5.98 -2.20
C ALA A 82 0.30 4.87 -2.79
N ALA A 83 1.27 4.37 -2.01
CA ALA A 83 2.19 3.30 -2.40
C ALA A 83 2.81 2.64 -1.16
N ASN A 84 3.21 1.36 -1.27
CA ASN A 84 3.85 0.63 -0.17
C ASN A 84 5.36 0.88 -0.07
N THR A 85 6.11 0.74 -1.17
CA THR A 85 7.58 0.82 -1.17
C THR A 85 8.15 2.11 -0.56
N PRO A 86 7.59 3.31 -0.81
CA PRO A 86 8.10 4.55 -0.20
C PRO A 86 7.98 4.59 1.33
N HIS A 87 7.20 3.69 1.94
CA HIS A 87 7.12 3.58 3.40
C HIS A 87 8.41 3.06 4.06
N ILE A 88 9.42 2.70 3.27
CA ILE A 88 10.78 2.41 3.78
C ILE A 88 11.40 3.63 4.50
N VAL A 89 10.98 4.84 4.14
CA VAL A 89 11.39 6.11 4.76
C VAL A 89 10.24 6.84 5.47
N PHE A 90 9.13 6.14 5.77
CA PHE A 90 7.92 6.77 6.30
C PHE A 90 8.15 7.46 7.65
N ASP A 91 8.91 6.85 8.55
CA ASP A 91 9.19 7.43 9.88
C ASP A 91 9.91 8.80 9.76
N GLU A 92 10.85 8.91 8.81
CA GLU A 92 11.58 10.15 8.51
C GLU A 92 10.67 11.20 7.89
N VAL A 93 9.89 10.79 6.89
CA VAL A 93 8.93 11.68 6.20
C VAL A 93 7.85 12.18 7.17
N ALA A 94 7.30 11.33 8.02
CA ALA A 94 6.28 11.70 9.00
C ALA A 94 6.82 12.67 10.07
N ARG A 95 8.09 12.51 10.45
CA ARG A 95 8.75 13.42 11.41
C ARG A 95 9.00 14.80 10.83
N GLU A 96 9.29 14.90 9.53
CA GLU A 96 9.56 16.17 8.83
C GLU A 96 8.31 16.83 8.27
N SER A 97 7.22 16.09 8.15
CA SER A 97 5.93 16.62 7.67
C SER A 97 5.30 17.57 8.68
N THR A 98 4.74 18.66 8.19
CA THR A 98 4.00 19.65 9.01
C THR A 98 2.54 19.25 9.26
N ILE A 99 2.04 18.20 8.58
CA ILE A 99 0.71 17.63 8.79
C ILE A 99 0.82 16.15 9.17
N PRO A 100 -0.17 15.58 9.89
CA PRO A 100 -0.20 14.16 10.18
C PRO A 100 -0.26 13.31 8.90
N LEU A 101 0.44 12.18 8.89
CA LEU A 101 0.40 11.23 7.79
C LEU A 101 -0.17 9.89 8.24
N ILE A 102 -1.03 9.29 7.41
CA ILE A 102 -1.55 7.93 7.64
C ILE A 102 -0.61 6.93 6.97
N SER A 103 -0.11 5.97 7.75
CA SER A 103 0.73 4.88 7.26
C SER A 103 -0.10 3.73 6.73
N ILE A 104 0.15 3.31 5.48
CA ILE A 104 -0.46 2.11 4.90
C ILE A 104 -0.04 0.85 5.68
N VAL A 105 1.17 0.82 6.22
CA VAL A 105 1.71 -0.31 6.98
C VAL A 105 1.02 -0.44 8.34
N GLU A 106 0.87 0.68 9.07
CA GLU A 106 0.19 0.69 10.36
C GLU A 106 -1.31 0.39 10.22
N ALA A 107 -1.97 0.96 9.22
CA ALA A 107 -3.37 0.66 8.90
C ALA A 107 -3.55 -0.84 8.59
N THR A 108 -2.67 -1.43 7.78
CA THR A 108 -2.71 -2.86 7.45
C THR A 108 -2.46 -3.74 8.68
N CYS A 109 -1.51 -3.37 9.54
CA CYS A 109 -1.25 -4.07 10.79
C CYS A 109 -2.47 -4.04 11.73
N ALA A 110 -3.11 -2.90 11.88
CA ALA A 110 -4.33 -2.76 12.68
C ALA A 110 -5.48 -3.63 12.15
N ALA A 111 -5.67 -3.66 10.82
CA ALA A 111 -6.67 -4.52 10.17
C ALA A 111 -6.38 -6.01 10.32
N ALA A 112 -5.11 -6.43 10.22
CA ALA A 112 -4.69 -7.80 10.45
C ALA A 112 -4.93 -8.23 11.90
N LYS A 113 -4.56 -7.36 12.86
CA LYS A 113 -4.80 -7.58 14.29
C LYS A 113 -6.28 -7.72 14.63
N ALA A 114 -7.12 -6.84 14.07
CA ALA A 114 -8.58 -6.87 14.28
C ALA A 114 -9.22 -8.18 13.76
N ARG A 115 -8.62 -8.81 12.74
CA ARG A 115 -9.04 -10.10 12.19
C ARG A 115 -8.44 -11.30 12.92
N GLY A 116 -7.59 -11.09 13.94
CA GLY A 116 -6.94 -12.13 14.72
C GLY A 116 -5.83 -12.90 13.98
N LEU A 117 -5.35 -12.39 12.85
CA LEU A 117 -4.31 -13.02 12.04
C LEU A 117 -2.95 -12.96 12.75
N LYS A 118 -2.13 -14.02 12.63
CA LYS A 118 -0.88 -14.20 13.36
C LYS A 118 0.34 -14.41 12.46
N LYS A 119 0.16 -15.05 11.30
CA LYS A 119 1.25 -15.36 10.37
C LYS A 119 0.82 -15.04 8.94
N LEU A 120 1.43 -14.04 8.33
CA LEU A 120 1.00 -13.52 7.03
C LEU A 120 2.12 -13.60 5.99
N GLY A 121 1.77 -14.03 4.78
CA GLY A 121 2.61 -13.86 3.61
C GLY A 121 2.69 -12.37 3.24
N LEU A 122 3.87 -11.90 2.81
CA LEU A 122 4.09 -10.53 2.36
C LEU A 122 4.41 -10.52 0.86
N PHE A 123 3.47 -10.04 0.04
CA PHE A 123 3.64 -9.88 -1.40
C PHE A 123 3.82 -8.39 -1.74
N GLY A 124 4.81 -8.09 -2.57
CA GLY A 124 5.09 -6.71 -2.98
C GLY A 124 6.28 -6.65 -3.93
N THR A 125 6.85 -5.46 -4.10
CA THR A 125 8.14 -5.36 -4.79
C THR A 125 9.23 -6.07 -3.97
N ARG A 126 10.35 -6.43 -4.60
CA ARG A 126 11.51 -7.01 -3.88
C ARG A 126 11.94 -6.10 -2.72
N TYR A 127 11.95 -4.79 -2.93
CA TYR A 127 12.26 -3.80 -1.90
C TYR A 127 11.30 -3.87 -0.70
N THR A 128 10.01 -4.10 -0.94
CA THR A 128 9.02 -4.25 0.12
C THR A 128 9.16 -5.58 0.86
N MET A 129 9.36 -6.68 0.13
CA MET A 129 9.45 -8.03 0.72
C MET A 129 10.73 -8.24 1.54
N GLN A 130 11.84 -7.58 1.18
CA GLN A 130 13.14 -7.74 1.84
C GLN A 130 13.46 -6.67 2.89
N ALA A 131 12.72 -5.55 2.90
CA ALA A 131 12.94 -4.48 3.87
C ALA A 131 12.31 -4.80 5.23
N THR A 132 12.72 -4.03 6.23
CA THR A 132 12.31 -4.23 7.62
C THR A 132 11.11 -3.40 8.06
N PHE A 133 10.61 -2.46 7.25
CA PHE A 133 9.57 -1.51 7.68
C PHE A 133 8.21 -2.19 7.94
N PHE A 134 7.81 -3.20 7.17
CA PHE A 134 6.65 -4.03 7.50
C PHE A 134 6.89 -4.88 8.74
N PRO A 135 7.94 -5.75 8.82
CA PRO A 135 8.24 -6.54 10.01
C PRO A 135 8.37 -5.71 11.29
N LYS A 136 8.98 -4.52 11.24
CA LYS A 136 9.13 -3.60 12.38
C LYS A 136 7.79 -3.21 13.01
N VAL A 137 6.76 -2.98 12.20
CA VAL A 137 5.42 -2.61 12.68
C VAL A 137 4.66 -3.85 13.16
N PHE A 138 4.65 -4.92 12.38
CA PHE A 138 3.86 -6.13 12.65
C PHE A 138 4.36 -6.92 13.87
N SER A 139 5.67 -6.94 14.11
CA SER A 139 6.26 -7.59 15.29
C SER A 139 5.76 -6.99 16.61
N LYS A 140 5.51 -5.68 16.65
CA LYS A 140 4.91 -5.01 17.82
C LYS A 140 3.49 -5.50 18.14
N ALA A 141 2.79 -6.03 17.15
CA ALA A 141 1.46 -6.63 17.29
C ALA A 141 1.52 -8.16 17.48
N ALA A 142 2.71 -8.75 17.63
CA ALA A 142 2.93 -10.19 17.67
C ALA A 142 2.39 -10.93 16.42
N ILE A 143 2.54 -10.30 15.23
CA ILE A 143 2.20 -10.87 13.93
C ILE A 143 3.49 -11.15 13.17
N GLU A 144 3.69 -12.40 12.78
CA GLU A 144 4.81 -12.85 11.98
C GLU A 144 4.55 -12.55 10.48
N LEU A 145 5.56 -12.00 9.80
CA LEU A 145 5.52 -11.82 8.35
C LEU A 145 6.52 -12.75 7.68
N VAL A 146 6.09 -13.40 6.63
CA VAL A 146 6.90 -14.34 5.86
C VAL A 146 6.94 -13.88 4.40
N ALA A 147 8.12 -13.55 3.91
CA ALA A 147 8.32 -13.33 2.48
C ALA A 147 8.36 -14.70 1.74
N PRO A 148 7.91 -14.76 0.48
CA PRO A 148 8.09 -15.93 -0.37
C PRO A 148 9.58 -16.32 -0.53
N GLU A 149 9.84 -17.52 -1.04
CA GLU A 149 11.18 -17.95 -1.42
C GLU A 149 11.78 -17.02 -2.50
N PRO A 150 13.11 -16.92 -2.63
CA PRO A 150 13.76 -15.97 -3.54
C PRO A 150 13.23 -16.01 -4.99
N ASP A 151 13.05 -17.20 -5.56
CA ASP A 151 12.53 -17.35 -6.93
C ASP A 151 11.09 -16.81 -7.06
N ASP A 152 10.27 -17.00 -6.05
CA ASP A 152 8.90 -16.47 -5.98
C ASP A 152 8.89 -14.94 -5.81
N GLN A 153 9.84 -14.39 -5.01
CA GLN A 153 10.02 -12.95 -4.89
C GLN A 153 10.42 -12.33 -6.23
N ASP A 154 11.32 -12.97 -6.95
CA ASP A 154 11.77 -12.53 -8.28
C ASP A 154 10.62 -12.55 -9.28
N TYR A 155 9.80 -13.61 -9.27
CA TYR A 155 8.60 -13.71 -10.09
C TYR A 155 7.62 -12.56 -9.80
N ILE A 156 7.27 -12.35 -8.51
CA ILE A 156 6.35 -11.27 -8.11
C ILE A 156 6.90 -9.92 -8.55
N HIS A 157 8.20 -9.66 -8.33
CA HIS A 157 8.84 -8.40 -8.67
C HIS A 157 8.85 -8.12 -10.16
N ALA A 158 9.22 -9.11 -10.98
CA ALA A 158 9.23 -9.00 -12.43
C ALA A 158 7.82 -8.72 -12.97
N LYS A 159 6.83 -9.53 -12.53
CA LYS A 159 5.43 -9.33 -12.96
C LYS A 159 4.87 -7.98 -12.51
N TYR A 160 5.28 -7.49 -11.35
CA TYR A 160 4.88 -6.18 -10.84
C TYR A 160 5.27 -5.04 -11.79
N PHE A 161 6.53 -4.99 -12.22
CA PHE A 161 7.05 -3.91 -13.06
C PHE A 161 6.82 -4.11 -14.56
N ASP A 162 6.87 -5.36 -15.05
CA ASP A 162 6.74 -5.66 -16.48
C ASP A 162 5.27 -5.71 -16.95
N GLU A 163 4.34 -5.91 -16.02
CA GLU A 163 2.92 -6.08 -16.32
C GLU A 163 2.02 -5.15 -15.49
N LEU A 164 1.97 -5.29 -14.16
CA LEU A 164 0.94 -4.68 -13.32
C LEU A 164 1.01 -3.14 -13.32
N VAL A 165 2.19 -2.56 -13.17
CA VAL A 165 2.40 -1.09 -13.22
C VAL A 165 2.05 -0.51 -14.60
N LEU A 166 2.11 -1.35 -15.65
CA LEU A 166 1.73 -1.00 -17.03
C LEU A 166 0.24 -1.26 -17.32
N GLY A 167 -0.56 -1.60 -16.31
CA GLY A 167 -1.98 -1.89 -16.46
C GLY A 167 -2.29 -3.22 -17.16
N LYS A 168 -1.32 -4.15 -17.23
CA LYS A 168 -1.49 -5.48 -17.84
C LYS A 168 -1.84 -6.51 -16.76
N PHE A 169 -3.09 -6.96 -16.74
CA PHE A 169 -3.59 -7.94 -15.76
C PHE A 169 -3.90 -9.27 -16.47
N LEU A 170 -2.87 -10.12 -16.59
CA LEU A 170 -2.95 -11.38 -17.32
C LEU A 170 -3.42 -12.52 -16.41
N LEU A 171 -4.29 -13.41 -16.93
CA LEU A 171 -4.77 -14.59 -16.20
C LEU A 171 -3.65 -15.54 -15.77
N GLU A 172 -2.61 -15.68 -16.61
CA GLU A 172 -1.44 -16.47 -16.29
C GLU A 172 -0.68 -15.91 -15.08
N THR A 173 -0.51 -14.59 -15.03
CA THR A 173 0.12 -13.91 -13.90
C THR A 173 -0.71 -14.04 -12.63
N GLN A 174 -2.03 -13.92 -12.74
CA GLN A 174 -2.93 -14.18 -11.61
C GLN A 174 -2.75 -15.60 -11.08
N ALA A 175 -2.79 -16.60 -11.95
CA ALA A 175 -2.60 -18.00 -11.56
C ALA A 175 -1.24 -18.25 -10.91
N GLY A 176 -0.16 -17.65 -11.45
CA GLY A 176 1.18 -17.73 -10.85
C GLY A 176 1.26 -17.14 -9.45
N LEU A 177 0.66 -15.96 -9.23
CA LEU A 177 0.60 -15.33 -7.91
C LEU A 177 -0.19 -16.16 -6.91
N LEU A 178 -1.33 -16.72 -7.31
CA LEU A 178 -2.15 -17.61 -6.46
C LEU A 178 -1.43 -18.91 -6.13
N ALA A 179 -0.68 -19.48 -7.06
CA ALA A 179 0.14 -20.66 -6.80
C ALA A 179 1.24 -20.40 -5.74
N ILE A 180 1.76 -19.17 -5.66
CA ILE A 180 2.70 -18.78 -4.57
C ILE A 180 1.96 -18.74 -3.23
N VAL A 181 0.73 -18.23 -3.18
CA VAL A 181 -0.10 -18.28 -1.96
C VAL A 181 -0.29 -19.72 -1.49
N ASP A 182 -0.64 -20.62 -2.40
CA ASP A 182 -0.84 -22.05 -2.09
C ASP A 182 0.45 -22.72 -1.55
N ARG A 183 1.63 -22.38 -2.16
CA ARG A 183 2.93 -22.88 -1.65
C ARG A 183 3.25 -22.38 -0.24
N LEU A 184 3.01 -21.09 0.04
CA LEU A 184 3.21 -20.55 1.40
C LEU A 184 2.28 -21.22 2.40
N LYS A 185 1.00 -21.41 2.04
CA LYS A 185 0.05 -22.13 2.90
C LYS A 185 0.51 -23.56 3.20
N ALA A 186 0.90 -24.29 2.17
CA ALA A 186 1.34 -25.69 2.32
C ALA A 186 2.62 -25.85 3.14
N LYS A 187 3.60 -24.93 2.97
CA LYS A 187 4.92 -25.03 3.63
C LYS A 187 4.94 -24.45 5.05
N ILE A 188 4.21 -23.36 5.30
CA ILE A 188 4.42 -22.49 6.47
C ILE A 188 3.12 -22.29 7.24
N ASP A 189 1.98 -22.69 6.68
CA ASP A 189 0.64 -22.57 7.27
C ASP A 189 0.28 -21.11 7.63
N ILE A 190 0.37 -20.21 6.63
CA ILE A 190 -0.01 -18.81 6.79
C ILE A 190 -1.51 -18.63 7.01
N ASP A 191 -1.90 -17.58 7.76
CA ASP A 191 -3.29 -17.20 8.05
C ASP A 191 -3.90 -16.25 7.00
N GLY A 192 -3.06 -15.62 6.17
CA GLY A 192 -3.45 -14.66 5.14
C GLY A 192 -2.26 -14.14 4.36
N VAL A 193 -2.50 -13.30 3.38
CA VAL A 193 -1.46 -12.64 2.57
C VAL A 193 -1.71 -11.14 2.52
N ILE A 194 -0.67 -10.35 2.77
CA ILE A 194 -0.69 -8.90 2.58
C ILE A 194 -0.31 -8.61 1.14
N LEU A 195 -1.19 -7.93 0.41
CA LEU A 195 -0.94 -7.41 -0.92
C LEU A 195 -0.24 -6.04 -0.81
N ALA A 196 1.05 -6.06 -0.44
CA ALA A 196 1.87 -4.87 -0.19
C ALA A 196 2.47 -4.27 -1.47
N GLY A 197 1.67 -4.24 -2.50
CA GLY A 197 1.88 -3.57 -3.76
C GLY A 197 0.51 -3.17 -4.27
N THR A 198 0.30 -1.88 -4.52
CA THR A 198 -1.02 -1.31 -4.78
C THR A 198 -1.67 -1.80 -6.08
N GLU A 199 -0.88 -2.40 -6.98
CA GLU A 199 -1.36 -3.04 -8.21
C GLU A 199 -1.75 -4.52 -8.02
N LEU A 200 -1.26 -5.18 -6.95
CA LEU A 200 -1.63 -6.58 -6.66
C LEU A 200 -3.13 -6.78 -6.44
N PRO A 201 -3.86 -5.91 -5.71
CA PRO A 201 -5.32 -6.03 -5.60
C PRO A 201 -6.08 -5.85 -6.92
N LEU A 202 -5.46 -5.22 -7.93
CA LEU A 202 -6.10 -5.03 -9.24
C LEU A 202 -6.15 -6.32 -10.06
N ILE A 203 -5.25 -7.27 -9.79
CA ILE A 203 -5.23 -8.59 -10.39
C ILE A 203 -5.78 -9.67 -9.45
N LEU A 204 -5.51 -9.58 -8.13
CA LEU A 204 -6.03 -10.47 -7.08
C LEU A 204 -7.24 -9.83 -6.42
N ARG A 205 -8.36 -9.80 -7.14
CA ARG A 205 -9.57 -9.02 -6.76
C ARG A 205 -10.41 -9.67 -5.67
N ASP A 206 -10.27 -10.98 -5.49
CA ASP A 206 -11.03 -11.73 -4.50
C ASP A 206 -10.52 -11.42 -3.09
N ALA A 207 -11.42 -11.37 -2.12
CA ALA A 207 -11.07 -11.10 -0.74
C ALA A 207 -10.32 -12.28 -0.08
N ALA A 208 -10.35 -13.46 -0.69
CA ALA A 208 -9.67 -14.67 -0.23
C ALA A 208 -9.40 -15.64 -1.38
N HIS A 209 -8.35 -16.46 -1.23
CA HIS A 209 -8.03 -17.59 -2.10
C HIS A 209 -7.93 -18.87 -1.27
N ASN A 210 -8.70 -19.90 -1.63
CA ASN A 210 -8.77 -21.17 -0.89
C ASN A 210 -8.93 -21.00 0.63
N GLY A 211 -9.78 -20.03 1.06
CA GLY A 211 -10.01 -19.71 2.46
C GLY A 211 -8.91 -18.82 3.10
N ILE A 212 -7.86 -18.46 2.38
CA ILE A 212 -6.77 -17.60 2.85
C ILE A 212 -7.13 -16.13 2.53
N PRO A 213 -7.34 -15.24 3.53
CA PRO A 213 -7.63 -13.84 3.30
C PRO A 213 -6.51 -13.13 2.53
N LEU A 214 -6.89 -12.35 1.53
CA LEU A 214 -6.00 -11.43 0.81
C LEU A 214 -6.24 -10.01 1.32
N LEU A 215 -5.25 -9.42 2.00
CA LEU A 215 -5.37 -8.09 2.59
C LEU A 215 -4.97 -7.05 1.54
N ASP A 216 -5.97 -6.41 0.94
CA ASP A 216 -5.80 -5.26 0.04
C ASP A 216 -5.35 -4.04 0.86
N THR A 217 -4.06 -3.71 0.79
CA THR A 217 -3.48 -2.58 1.51
C THR A 217 -4.05 -1.24 1.04
N THR A 218 -4.43 -1.11 -0.23
CA THR A 218 -5.09 0.09 -0.77
C THR A 218 -6.45 0.31 -0.13
N LYS A 219 -7.30 -0.73 -0.11
CA LYS A 219 -8.63 -0.66 0.51
C LYS A 219 -8.54 -0.31 1.99
N ILE A 220 -7.65 -0.98 2.73
CA ILE A 220 -7.44 -0.72 4.16
C ILE A 220 -6.97 0.71 4.41
N HIS A 221 -6.04 1.21 3.58
CA HIS A 221 -5.53 2.57 3.70
C HIS A 221 -6.61 3.62 3.40
N VAL A 222 -7.44 3.37 2.38
CA VAL A 222 -8.61 4.21 2.06
C VAL A 222 -9.61 4.21 3.21
N GLU A 223 -9.87 3.07 3.86
CA GLU A 223 -10.75 2.99 5.03
C GLU A 223 -10.26 3.89 6.18
N ALA A 224 -8.95 3.91 6.44
CA ALA A 224 -8.34 4.79 7.43
C ALA A 224 -8.43 6.26 7.02
N ALA A 225 -8.14 6.58 5.75
CA ALA A 225 -8.21 7.93 5.23
C ALA A 225 -9.63 8.52 5.29
N VAL A 226 -10.64 7.76 4.86
CA VAL A 226 -12.04 8.22 4.90
C VAL A 226 -12.53 8.37 6.35
N THR A 227 -12.07 7.53 7.27
CA THR A 227 -12.36 7.69 8.71
C THR A 227 -11.81 9.02 9.21
N GLU A 228 -10.58 9.37 8.86
CA GLU A 228 -9.95 10.64 9.24
C GLU A 228 -10.62 11.85 8.57
N MET A 229 -11.07 11.74 7.32
CA MET A 229 -11.82 12.81 6.64
C MET A 229 -13.14 13.13 7.35
N LEU A 230 -13.79 12.13 7.94
CA LEU A 230 -15.10 12.26 8.59
C LEU A 230 -15.02 12.57 10.09
N SER A 231 -13.80 12.58 10.68
CA SER A 231 -13.56 12.99 12.07
C SER A 231 -13.64 14.56 12.26
#